data_5a10e83ff2ef6bb201fad63fe5ac8c61
#
_entry.id   5a10e83ff2ef6bb201fad63fe5ac8c61
#
_cell.length_a   1.000
_cell.length_b   1.000
_cell.length_c   1.000
_cell.angle_alpha   90.00
_cell.angle_beta   90.00
_cell.angle_gamma   90.00
#
_symmetry.space_group_name_H-M   'P 1'
#
loop_
_entity.id
_entity.type
_entity.pdbx_description
1 polymer ?
#
loop_
_entity_poly.entity_id
_entity_poly.type
_entity_poly.pdbx_seq_one_letter_code
_entity_poly.pdbx_strand_id
1 'polypeptide(L)'
;MESLKIDFFRDRIFVFTPKGDIKDLPGGASVIDFAFSVHTDLGYHMMGAKINGKMRSIYDQLENEDMVEIIKTKKEAVISRDWLKAAKTHSARNKIRHYLTEHDTGILKRIKELKLKDFSLPRFFRKK
;
A
#
# COMPACT_ATOMS: atom_id res chain seq x y z
N MET A 1 18.26 13.62 -16.72
CA MET A 1 16.83 13.41 -16.91
C MET A 1 16.53 12.32 -17.90
N GLU A 2 17.20 12.38 -19.03
CA GLU A 2 16.95 11.36 -20.04
C GLU A 2 17.43 9.98 -19.61
N SER A 3 18.57 9.92 -18.95
CA SER A 3 19.03 8.61 -18.46
C SER A 3 18.07 8.04 -17.42
N LEU A 4 17.44 8.90 -16.61
CA LEU A 4 16.43 8.43 -15.67
C LEU A 4 15.23 7.86 -16.41
N LYS A 5 14.79 8.50 -17.47
CA LYS A 5 13.67 7.99 -18.27
C LYS A 5 14.00 6.64 -18.86
N ILE A 6 15.19 6.52 -19.41
CA ILE A 6 15.62 5.27 -20.02
C ILE A 6 15.68 4.17 -18.97
N ASP A 7 16.24 4.48 -17.83
CA ASP A 7 16.33 3.50 -16.75
C ASP A 7 14.95 3.11 -16.27
N PHE A 8 14.04 4.06 -16.18
CA PHE A 8 12.67 3.79 -15.75
C PHE A 8 12.01 2.77 -16.67
N PHE A 9 12.14 2.95 -17.99
CA PHE A 9 11.54 2.01 -18.93
C PHE A 9 12.23 0.66 -18.92
N ARG A 10 13.55 0.64 -18.72
CA ARG A 10 14.27 -0.63 -18.66
C ARG A 10 13.89 -1.43 -17.44
N ASP A 11 13.55 -0.72 -16.36
CA ASP A 11 13.25 -1.39 -15.10
C ASP A 11 11.78 -1.73 -14.95
N ARG A 12 11.04 -1.72 -16.05
CA ARG A 12 9.64 -2.15 -16.01
C ARG A 12 9.55 -3.66 -16.00
N ILE A 13 8.59 -4.16 -15.26
CA ILE A 13 8.27 -5.59 -15.27
C ILE A 13 6.81 -5.75 -15.66
N PHE A 14 6.50 -6.89 -16.22
CA PHE A 14 5.13 -7.23 -16.60
C PHE A 14 4.71 -8.44 -15.79
N VAL A 15 3.63 -8.32 -15.05
CA VAL A 15 3.12 -9.40 -14.23
C VAL A 15 1.70 -9.73 -14.69
N PHE A 16 1.28 -10.97 -14.46
CA PHE A 16 0.02 -11.46 -14.94
C PHE A 16 -0.95 -11.73 -13.80
N THR A 17 -2.23 -11.54 -14.07
CA THR A 17 -3.28 -12.00 -13.16
C THR A 17 -3.78 -13.37 -13.62
N PRO A 18 -4.45 -14.11 -12.74
CA PRO A 18 -5.02 -15.40 -13.16
C PRO A 18 -6.03 -15.28 -14.29
N LYS A 19 -6.63 -14.10 -14.45
CA LYS A 19 -7.57 -13.87 -15.55
C LYS A 19 -6.89 -13.58 -16.87
N GLY A 20 -5.56 -13.42 -16.85
CA GLY A 20 -4.81 -13.12 -18.04
C GLY A 20 -4.51 -11.66 -18.29
N ASP A 21 -4.89 -10.79 -17.38
CA ASP A 21 -4.54 -9.38 -17.50
C ASP A 21 -3.06 -9.17 -17.24
N ILE A 22 -2.49 -8.17 -17.90
CA ILE A 22 -1.07 -7.85 -17.74
C ILE A 22 -0.97 -6.50 -17.05
N LYS A 23 -0.13 -6.42 -16.02
CA LYS A 23 0.14 -5.17 -15.32
C LYS A 23 1.58 -4.78 -15.52
N ASP A 24 1.79 -3.52 -15.85
CA ASP A 24 3.08 -2.92 -16.08
C ASP A 24 3.49 -2.19 -14.82
N LEU A 25 4.55 -2.65 -14.17
CA LEU A 25 5.01 -2.10 -12.91
C LEU A 25 6.49 -1.76 -12.99
N PRO A 26 6.96 -0.82 -12.16
CA PRO A 26 8.40 -0.57 -12.11
C PRO A 26 9.14 -1.75 -11.52
N GLY A 27 10.38 -1.91 -11.93
CA GLY A 27 11.24 -2.91 -11.33
C GLY A 27 11.38 -2.68 -9.85
N GLY A 28 11.36 -3.78 -9.09
CA GLY A 28 11.38 -3.70 -7.64
C GLY A 28 10.01 -3.60 -7.00
N ALA A 29 8.94 -3.51 -7.81
CA ALA A 29 7.59 -3.45 -7.28
C ALA A 29 7.29 -4.71 -6.47
N SER A 30 6.51 -4.52 -5.42
CA SER A 30 6.12 -5.61 -4.53
C SER A 30 4.70 -6.05 -4.82
N VAL A 31 4.28 -7.09 -4.12
CA VAL A 31 2.89 -7.56 -4.18
C VAL A 31 1.94 -6.43 -3.83
N ILE A 32 2.32 -5.59 -2.89
CA ILE A 32 1.50 -4.45 -2.49
C ILE A 32 1.27 -3.52 -3.67
N ASP A 33 2.33 -3.19 -4.41
CA ASP A 33 2.22 -2.34 -5.59
C ASP A 33 1.27 -2.94 -6.61
N PHE A 34 1.36 -4.25 -6.82
CA PHE A 34 0.51 -4.94 -7.75
C PHE A 34 -0.96 -4.84 -7.33
N ALA A 35 -1.25 -5.10 -6.06
CA ALA A 35 -2.62 -5.09 -5.57
C ALA A 35 -3.28 -3.73 -5.79
N PHE A 36 -2.58 -2.66 -5.42
CA PHE A 36 -3.14 -1.33 -5.61
C PHE A 36 -3.23 -0.93 -7.07
N SER A 37 -2.40 -1.50 -7.93
CA SER A 37 -2.48 -1.22 -9.35
C SER A 37 -3.69 -1.86 -10.00
N VAL A 38 -4.14 -2.99 -9.47
CA VAL A 38 -5.34 -3.66 -10.00
C VAL A 38 -6.58 -2.92 -9.55
N HIS A 39 -6.71 -2.68 -8.26
CA HIS A 39 -7.84 -1.96 -7.72
C HIS A 39 -7.53 -1.52 -6.31
N THR A 40 -7.99 -0.32 -5.96
CA THR A 40 -7.72 0.22 -4.62
C THR A 40 -8.27 -0.69 -3.53
N ASP A 41 -9.50 -1.18 -3.70
CA ASP A 41 -10.11 -2.07 -2.72
C ASP A 41 -9.31 -3.35 -2.55
N LEU A 42 -8.73 -3.86 -3.63
CA LEU A 42 -7.94 -5.07 -3.54
C LEU A 42 -6.74 -4.87 -2.64
N GLY A 43 -6.10 -3.70 -2.73
CA GLY A 43 -5.01 -3.38 -1.84
C GLY A 43 -5.44 -3.28 -0.39
N TYR A 44 -6.58 -2.63 -0.14
CA TYR A 44 -7.05 -2.44 1.23
C TYR A 44 -7.60 -3.70 1.88
N HIS A 45 -7.93 -4.72 1.09
CA HIS A 45 -8.50 -5.95 1.61
C HIS A 45 -7.58 -7.15 1.41
N MET A 46 -6.33 -6.91 1.08
CA MET A 46 -5.37 -7.97 0.80
C MET A 46 -4.93 -8.64 2.09
N MET A 47 -5.02 -9.96 2.14
CA MET A 47 -4.50 -10.69 3.29
C MET A 47 -3.30 -11.55 2.91
N GLY A 48 -3.06 -11.77 1.64
CA GLY A 48 -1.93 -12.56 1.20
C GLY A 48 -1.88 -12.60 -0.31
N ALA A 49 -0.95 -13.37 -0.82
CA ALA A 49 -0.79 -13.49 -2.25
C ALA A 49 -0.15 -14.82 -2.62
N LYS A 50 -0.45 -15.28 -3.82
CA LYS A 50 0.24 -16.40 -4.42
C LYS A 50 1.01 -15.90 -5.63
N ILE A 51 2.27 -16.25 -5.71
CA ILE A 51 3.10 -15.94 -6.86
C ILE A 51 3.48 -17.25 -7.52
N ASN A 52 3.04 -17.41 -8.77
CA ASN A 52 3.26 -18.63 -9.53
C ASN A 52 2.73 -19.87 -8.77
N GLY A 53 1.59 -19.69 -8.11
CA GLY A 53 0.92 -20.78 -7.42
C GLY A 53 1.38 -21.03 -5.99
N LYS A 54 2.36 -20.28 -5.51
CA LYS A 54 2.90 -20.49 -4.16
C LYS A 54 2.58 -19.30 -3.28
N MET A 55 2.23 -19.56 -2.03
CA MET A 55 2.00 -18.49 -1.07
C MET A 55 3.28 -17.73 -0.82
N ARG A 56 3.18 -16.41 -0.89
CA ARG A 56 4.33 -15.54 -0.69
C ARG A 56 3.90 -14.35 0.15
N SER A 57 4.88 -13.66 0.69
CA SER A 57 4.65 -12.47 1.50
C SER A 57 4.18 -11.31 0.62
N ILE A 58 3.28 -10.47 1.16
CA ILE A 58 2.86 -9.28 0.43
C ILE A 58 4.01 -8.28 0.27
N TYR A 59 5.08 -8.44 1.03
CA TYR A 59 6.26 -7.59 0.93
C TYR A 59 7.25 -8.07 -0.11
N ASP A 60 7.05 -9.26 -0.67
CA ASP A 60 7.99 -9.81 -1.64
C ASP A 60 8.00 -9.00 -2.91
N GLN A 61 9.19 -8.87 -3.49
CA GLN A 61 9.34 -8.23 -4.79
C GLN A 61 8.88 -9.17 -5.89
N LEU A 62 8.29 -8.58 -6.92
CA LEU A 62 7.85 -9.32 -8.08
C LEU A 62 8.92 -9.27 -9.15
N GLU A 63 8.93 -10.30 -9.98
CA GLU A 63 9.81 -10.40 -11.12
C GLU A 63 9.03 -10.41 -12.40
N ASN A 64 9.72 -10.12 -13.49
CA ASN A 64 9.07 -10.10 -14.78
C ASN A 64 8.40 -11.44 -15.06
N GLU A 65 7.18 -11.39 -15.56
CA GLU A 65 6.39 -12.58 -15.96
C GLU A 65 5.85 -13.40 -14.78
N ASP A 66 5.93 -12.87 -13.57
CA ASP A 66 5.27 -13.54 -12.44
C ASP A 66 3.77 -13.51 -12.62
N MET A 67 3.12 -14.61 -12.23
CA MET A 67 1.66 -14.65 -12.12
C MET A 67 1.29 -14.44 -10.68
N VAL A 68 0.51 -13.39 -10.43
CA VAL A 68 0.21 -12.95 -9.06
C VAL A 68 -1.28 -13.04 -8.83
N GLU A 69 -1.64 -13.74 -7.77
CA GLU A 69 -3.03 -13.85 -7.34
C GLU A 69 -3.13 -13.25 -5.94
N ILE A 70 -3.95 -12.22 -5.79
CA ILE A 70 -4.14 -11.59 -4.49
C ILE A 70 -5.27 -12.30 -3.76
N ILE A 71 -4.99 -12.67 -2.52
CA ILE A 71 -6.00 -13.28 -1.66
C ILE A 71 -6.58 -12.17 -0.81
N LYS A 72 -7.87 -11.89 -0.98
CA LYS A 72 -8.48 -10.80 -0.25
C LYS A 72 -9.46 -11.33 0.80
N THR A 73 -9.76 -10.48 1.74
CA THR A 73 -10.68 -10.77 2.81
C THR A 73 -11.79 -9.73 2.80
N LYS A 74 -12.90 -10.03 3.45
CA LYS A 74 -13.99 -9.08 3.55
C LYS A 74 -13.65 -7.91 4.47
N LYS A 75 -12.78 -8.14 5.43
CA LYS A 75 -12.36 -7.09 6.35
C LYS A 75 -11.19 -6.33 5.75
N GLU A 76 -11.04 -5.08 6.15
CA GLU A 76 -9.88 -4.33 5.75
C GLU A 76 -8.62 -4.97 6.31
N ALA A 77 -7.58 -4.95 5.52
CA ALA A 77 -6.28 -5.46 5.95
C ALA A 77 -5.72 -4.55 7.04
N VAL A 78 -4.87 -5.15 7.89
CA VAL A 78 -4.15 -4.36 8.89
C VAL A 78 -2.95 -3.75 8.20
N ILE A 79 -3.11 -2.51 7.75
CA ILE A 79 -2.07 -1.82 7.01
C ILE A 79 -1.18 -1.08 7.99
N SER A 80 0.10 -1.34 7.91
CA SER A 80 1.08 -0.72 8.79
C SER A 80 2.05 0.13 7.99
N ARG A 81 2.92 0.83 8.70
CA ARG A 81 3.94 1.63 8.06
C ARG A 81 4.94 0.78 7.27
N ASP A 82 5.05 -0.49 7.62
CA ASP A 82 5.94 -1.39 6.88
C ASP A 82 5.51 -1.53 5.43
N TRP A 83 4.21 -1.36 5.15
CA TRP A 83 3.74 -1.38 3.78
C TRP A 83 4.40 -0.30 2.92
N LEU A 84 4.68 0.86 3.53
CA LEU A 84 5.35 1.95 2.82
C LEU A 84 6.76 1.58 2.41
N LYS A 85 7.42 0.76 3.21
CA LYS A 85 8.79 0.33 2.88
C LYS A 85 8.80 -0.59 1.67
N ALA A 86 7.78 -1.42 1.53
CA ALA A 86 7.70 -2.37 0.42
C ALA A 86 7.11 -1.75 -0.83
N ALA A 87 6.26 -0.73 -0.69
CA ALA A 87 5.62 -0.10 -1.84
C ALA A 87 6.62 0.78 -2.58
N LYS A 88 6.72 0.57 -3.88
CA LYS A 88 7.64 1.32 -4.73
C LYS A 88 6.92 2.32 -5.61
N THR A 89 5.66 2.06 -5.96
CA THR A 89 4.93 2.96 -6.82
C THR A 89 4.39 4.13 -6.02
N HIS A 90 4.33 5.28 -6.67
CA HIS A 90 3.79 6.48 -6.05
C HIS A 90 2.33 6.29 -5.68
N SER A 91 1.58 5.66 -6.56
CA SER A 91 0.15 5.43 -6.33
C SER A 91 -0.09 4.59 -5.09
N ALA A 92 0.63 3.47 -4.94
CA ALA A 92 0.47 2.60 -3.77
C ALA A 92 0.86 3.35 -2.50
N ARG A 93 1.98 4.06 -2.53
CA ARG A 93 2.45 4.80 -1.36
C ARG A 93 1.44 5.86 -0.93
N ASN A 94 0.86 6.56 -1.89
CA ASN A 94 -0.14 7.58 -1.56
C ASN A 94 -1.37 6.98 -0.91
N LYS A 95 -1.84 5.85 -1.44
CA LYS A 95 -3.01 5.21 -0.89
C LYS A 95 -2.76 4.67 0.51
N ILE A 96 -1.57 4.14 0.73
CA ILE A 96 -1.19 3.66 2.06
C ILE A 96 -1.11 4.82 3.05
N ARG A 97 -0.49 5.93 2.64
CA ARG A 97 -0.41 7.10 3.51
C ARG A 97 -1.79 7.63 3.86
N HIS A 98 -2.67 7.67 2.87
CA HIS A 98 -4.03 8.13 3.08
C HIS A 98 -4.75 7.24 4.11
N TYR A 99 -4.60 5.93 3.95
CA TYR A 99 -5.19 4.99 4.90
C TYR A 99 -4.63 5.20 6.31
N LEU A 100 -3.32 5.33 6.42
CA LEU A 100 -2.69 5.50 7.72
C LEU A 100 -3.12 6.79 8.40
N THR A 101 -3.32 7.84 7.61
CA THR A 101 -3.77 9.11 8.16
C THR A 101 -5.21 9.01 8.69
N GLU A 102 -6.08 8.35 7.96
CA GLU A 102 -7.49 8.26 8.35
C GLU A 102 -7.73 7.22 9.44
N HIS A 103 -6.96 6.12 9.40
CA HIS A 103 -7.21 4.99 10.28
C HIS A 103 -6.13 4.82 11.33
N ASP A 104 -5.34 5.85 11.55
CA ASP A 104 -4.29 5.77 12.56
C ASP A 104 -4.94 5.68 13.92
N THR A 105 -4.79 4.53 14.53
CA THR A 105 -5.33 4.29 15.86
C THR A 105 -4.30 4.59 16.93
N GLY A 106 -3.10 4.99 16.54
CA GLY A 106 -2.05 5.29 17.49
C GLY A 106 -2.01 6.77 17.85
N ILE A 107 -0.96 7.43 17.41
CA ILE A 107 -0.67 8.80 17.84
C ILE A 107 -1.72 9.78 17.33
N LEU A 108 -2.11 9.66 16.08
CA LEU A 108 -3.01 10.64 15.49
C LEU A 108 -4.37 10.64 16.16
N LYS A 109 -4.90 9.45 16.42
CA LYS A 109 -6.18 9.34 17.10
C LYS A 109 -6.07 9.89 18.51
N ARG A 110 -4.98 9.60 19.18
CA ARG A 110 -4.74 10.11 20.53
C ARG A 110 -4.68 11.63 20.54
N ILE A 111 -4.02 12.22 19.53
CA ILE A 111 -3.93 13.67 19.42
C ILE A 111 -5.31 14.27 19.21
N LYS A 112 -6.13 13.65 18.38
CA LYS A 112 -7.49 14.15 18.16
C LYS A 112 -8.31 14.13 19.44
N GLU A 113 -8.18 13.07 20.20
CA GLU A 113 -8.91 12.97 21.46
C GLU A 113 -8.44 14.03 22.45
N LEU A 114 -7.14 14.27 22.51
CA LEU A 114 -6.60 15.29 23.39
C LEU A 114 -7.06 16.66 22.98
N LYS A 115 -7.09 16.95 21.70
CA LYS A 115 -7.58 18.24 21.22
C LYS A 115 -9.04 18.45 21.57
N LEU A 116 -9.84 17.42 21.44
CA LEU A 116 -11.24 17.52 21.80
C LEU A 116 -11.42 17.80 23.28
N LYS A 117 -10.59 17.17 24.11
CA LYS A 117 -10.63 17.44 25.54
C LYS A 117 -10.22 18.86 25.83
N ASP A 118 -9.18 19.35 25.12
CA ASP A 118 -8.74 20.72 25.31
C ASP A 118 -9.83 21.71 24.95
N PHE A 119 -10.54 21.43 23.89
CA PHE A 119 -11.64 22.30 23.49
C PHE A 119 -12.79 22.29 24.47
N SER A 120 -13.00 21.18 25.11
CA SER A 120 -14.06 21.11 26.09
C SER A 120 -13.68 21.75 27.41
N LEU A 121 -12.39 21.94 27.68
CA LEU A 121 -11.90 22.67 28.84
C LEU A 121 -11.90 24.16 28.54
N PRO A 122 -12.42 24.97 29.43
CA PRO A 122 -12.34 26.41 29.22
C PRO A 122 -10.93 26.88 29.27
N ARG A 123 -9.84 27.01 28.87
CA ARG A 123 -8.88 27.03 28.60
C ARG A 123 -8.04 27.09 28.46
N PHE A 124 -7.57 26.73 28.20
CA PHE A 124 -6.77 25.86 27.65
C PHE A 124 -6.41 25.73 27.28
N PHE A 125 -6.47 26.03 27.44
CA PHE A 125 -6.25 25.27 26.79
C PHE A 125 -6.10 25.49 26.55
N ARG A 126 -6.09 26.03 27.19
CA ARG A 126 -6.12 25.86 27.02
C ARG A 126 -5.72 25.74 26.89
N LYS A 127 -5.53 25.74 27.34
CA LYS A 127 -5.37 25.24 27.21
C LYS A 127 -5.23 25.02 27.08
N LYS A 128 -5.06 25.45 27.46
CA LYS A 128 -5.03 24.97 27.35
C LYS A 128 -5.16 24.82 26.95
#